data_880dcc1c51c4ba7fa3864a1d005af8a4
#
_entry.id   880dcc1c51c4ba7fa3864a1d005af8a4
#
_cell.length_a   1.000
_cell.length_b   1.000
_cell.length_c   1.000
_cell.angle_alpha   90.00
_cell.angle_beta   90.00
_cell.angle_gamma   90.00
#
_symmetry.space_group_name_H-M   'P 1'
#
loop_
_entity.id
_entity.type
_entity.pdbx_description
1 polymer ?
#
loop_
_entity_poly.entity_id
_entity_poly.type
_entity_poly.pdbx_seq_one_letter_code
_entity_poly.pdbx_strand_id
1 'polypeptide(L)'
;MTDKPSLTARGESVPATAPSSELDSFLAEIRGRTTAATNTRGRLVFALDATASREWAWDTACELQAEMFCEVAATGGLDMQLVFYRGLGECRASRWISDSAQLAKTMSRIMCNAGETQIEKVLIHTKKEAKLFPVSALVFVGDAMEESPDALIHEAN
;
A
#
# COMPACT_ATOMS: atom_id res chain seq x y z
N MET A 1 -27.50 -33.36 -52.61
CA MET A 1 -26.17 -33.79 -52.24
C MET A 1 -25.27 -32.59 -52.27
N THR A 2 -25.12 -31.91 -51.17
CA THR A 2 -24.14 -30.84 -51.02
C THR A 2 -23.66 -30.88 -49.56
N ASP A 3 -22.45 -31.36 -49.45
CA ASP A 3 -21.71 -31.59 -48.24
C ASP A 3 -21.28 -30.23 -47.64
N LYS A 4 -21.51 -30.08 -46.34
CA LYS A 4 -21.16 -28.88 -45.60
C LYS A 4 -19.98 -29.22 -44.69
N PRO A 5 -18.80 -28.61 -44.82
CA PRO A 5 -17.71 -28.87 -43.89
C PRO A 5 -17.94 -28.19 -42.56
N SER A 6 -17.82 -28.97 -41.51
CA SER A 6 -17.85 -28.55 -40.10
C SER A 6 -16.59 -27.76 -39.76
N LEU A 7 -16.74 -26.50 -39.27
CA LEU A 7 -15.66 -25.75 -38.68
C LEU A 7 -15.51 -26.19 -37.22
N THR A 8 -14.44 -26.90 -36.93
CA THR A 8 -13.96 -27.14 -35.58
C THR A 8 -13.38 -25.87 -35.01
N ALA A 9 -14.07 -25.28 -34.03
CA ALA A 9 -13.57 -24.19 -33.23
C ALA A 9 -12.41 -24.70 -32.36
N ARG A 10 -11.20 -24.16 -32.57
CA ARG A 10 -10.07 -24.28 -31.64
C ARG A 10 -10.41 -23.48 -30.40
N GLY A 11 -10.57 -24.16 -29.28
CA GLY A 11 -10.62 -23.52 -27.98
C GLY A 11 -9.25 -22.93 -27.65
N GLU A 12 -9.17 -21.63 -27.59
CA GLU A 12 -8.06 -20.91 -26.95
C GLU A 12 -8.14 -21.19 -25.45
N SER A 13 -7.17 -21.92 -24.95
CA SER A 13 -6.97 -22.11 -23.52
C SER A 13 -6.44 -20.80 -22.93
N VAL A 14 -7.26 -20.16 -22.11
CA VAL A 14 -6.86 -19.06 -21.22
C VAL A 14 -5.77 -19.61 -20.29
N PRO A 15 -4.61 -18.94 -20.12
CA PRO A 15 -3.57 -19.40 -19.21
C PRO A 15 -4.11 -19.39 -17.78
N ALA A 16 -3.93 -20.50 -17.10
CA ALA A 16 -4.34 -20.69 -15.72
C ALA A 16 -3.74 -19.61 -14.80
N THR A 17 -4.61 -18.97 -14.05
CA THR A 17 -4.29 -18.13 -12.90
C THR A 17 -3.27 -18.85 -12.02
N ALA A 18 -2.21 -18.14 -11.61
CA ALA A 18 -1.20 -18.63 -10.70
C ALA A 18 -1.83 -19.25 -9.43
N PRO A 19 -1.26 -20.31 -8.87
CA PRO A 19 -1.92 -21.08 -7.83
C PRO A 19 -2.16 -20.25 -6.58
N SER A 20 -3.40 -20.24 -6.12
CA SER A 20 -3.85 -19.62 -4.86
C SER A 20 -3.06 -20.10 -3.62
N SER A 21 -2.30 -21.19 -3.75
CA SER A 21 -1.52 -21.78 -2.68
C SER A 21 -0.39 -20.90 -2.13
N GLU A 22 0.24 -20.05 -2.96
CA GLU A 22 1.29 -19.14 -2.48
C GLU A 22 0.69 -17.97 -1.69
N LEU A 23 -0.45 -17.44 -2.15
CA LEU A 23 -1.18 -16.41 -1.44
C LEU A 23 -1.75 -16.94 -0.12
N ASP A 24 -2.30 -18.16 -0.13
CA ASP A 24 -2.82 -18.81 1.07
C ASP A 24 -1.71 -19.11 2.08
N SER A 25 -0.54 -19.55 1.60
CA SER A 25 0.65 -19.77 2.44
C SER A 25 1.17 -18.47 3.05
N PHE A 26 1.22 -17.40 2.27
CA PHE A 26 1.60 -16.06 2.75
C PHE A 26 0.61 -15.52 3.79
N LEU A 27 -0.69 -15.66 3.55
CA LEU A 27 -1.73 -15.26 4.49
C LEU A 27 -1.71 -16.11 5.77
N ALA A 28 -1.40 -17.41 5.68
CA ALA A 28 -1.24 -18.29 6.84
C ALA A 28 0.00 -17.91 7.67
N GLU A 29 1.11 -17.55 7.01
CA GLU A 29 2.33 -17.08 7.68
C GLU A 29 2.09 -15.75 8.42
N ILE A 30 1.39 -14.80 7.80
CA ILE A 30 1.00 -13.55 8.45
C ILE A 30 0.10 -13.81 9.66
N ARG A 31 -0.91 -14.67 9.52
CA ARG A 31 -1.80 -15.05 10.63
C ARG A 31 -1.03 -15.74 11.77
N GLY A 32 -0.08 -16.60 11.44
CA GLY A 32 0.77 -17.28 12.43
C GLY A 32 1.68 -16.33 13.21
N ARG A 33 2.17 -15.28 12.58
CA ARG A 33 2.96 -14.22 13.26
C ARG A 33 2.11 -13.33 14.16
N THR A 34 0.83 -13.14 13.82
CA THR A 34 -0.08 -12.29 14.61
C THR A 34 -0.52 -12.96 15.91
N THR A 35 -0.53 -14.29 15.98
CA THR A 35 -0.95 -15.03 17.18
C THR A 35 0.11 -15.13 18.29
N ALA A 36 1.36 -14.78 18.00
CA ALA A 36 2.46 -14.81 19.00
C ALA A 36 2.70 -13.46 19.69
N ALA A 37 2.02 -12.39 19.26
CA ALA A 37 2.19 -11.06 19.84
C ALA A 37 1.08 -10.77 20.85
N THR A 38 1.48 -10.60 22.09
CA THR A 38 0.75 -9.88 23.14
C THR A 38 -0.21 -8.84 22.59
N ASN A 39 -1.40 -8.74 23.12
CA ASN A 39 -2.53 -7.80 23.02
C ASN A 39 -2.25 -6.35 22.48
N THR A 40 -1.22 -6.16 21.68
CA THR A 40 -0.87 -4.90 21.02
C THR A 40 -1.35 -4.92 19.57
N ARG A 41 -2.13 -3.90 19.20
CA ARG A 41 -2.56 -3.71 17.81
C ARG A 41 -1.33 -3.58 16.90
N GLY A 42 -1.37 -4.24 15.76
CA GLY A 42 -0.33 -4.08 14.74
C GLY A 42 -0.22 -2.62 14.28
N ARG A 43 0.96 -2.17 13.87
CA ARG A 43 1.20 -0.81 13.39
C ARG A 43 1.60 -0.83 11.92
N LEU A 44 0.89 -0.05 11.12
CA LEU A 44 1.10 0.09 9.68
C LEU A 44 1.41 1.55 9.34
N VAL A 45 2.56 1.80 8.72
CA VAL A 45 2.82 3.07 8.05
C VAL A 45 2.32 2.97 6.63
N PHE A 46 1.44 3.89 6.24
CA PHE A 46 0.90 4.00 4.90
C PHE A 46 1.39 5.30 4.26
N ALA A 47 2.24 5.17 3.27
CA ALA A 47 2.94 6.29 2.65
C ALA A 47 2.46 6.55 1.23
N LEU A 48 2.23 7.82 0.90
CA LEU A 48 1.67 8.31 -0.35
C LEU A 48 2.57 9.32 -1.03
N ASP A 49 2.76 9.11 -2.31
CA ASP A 49 3.19 10.15 -3.22
C ASP A 49 2.01 11.08 -3.55
N ALA A 50 2.08 12.32 -3.11
CA ALA A 50 1.12 13.38 -3.40
C ALA A 50 1.71 14.43 -4.34
N THR A 51 2.57 14.04 -5.27
CA THR A 51 3.09 14.92 -6.31
C THR A 51 2.04 15.18 -7.41
N ALA A 52 2.26 16.20 -8.23
CA ALA A 52 1.28 16.61 -9.23
C ALA A 52 0.99 15.54 -10.31
N SER A 53 1.91 14.62 -10.56
CA SER A 53 1.69 13.48 -11.46
C SER A 53 0.52 12.60 -11.03
N ARG A 54 0.20 12.58 -9.74
CA ARG A 54 -0.88 11.80 -9.14
C ARG A 54 -2.25 12.48 -9.15
N GLU A 55 -2.32 13.77 -9.47
CA GLU A 55 -3.54 14.59 -9.33
C GLU A 55 -4.74 14.00 -10.07
N TRP A 56 -4.54 13.53 -11.30
CA TRP A 56 -5.61 12.97 -12.15
C TRP A 56 -6.21 11.66 -11.62
N ALA A 57 -5.49 10.91 -10.80
CA ALA A 57 -5.91 9.63 -10.24
C ALA A 57 -6.17 9.72 -8.72
N TRP A 58 -5.99 10.90 -8.13
CA TRP A 58 -5.97 11.06 -6.68
C TRP A 58 -7.27 10.68 -6.01
N ASP A 59 -8.40 11.12 -6.56
CA ASP A 59 -9.72 10.84 -5.99
C ASP A 59 -10.01 9.33 -6.01
N THR A 60 -9.77 8.67 -7.15
CA THR A 60 -9.91 7.22 -7.28
C THR A 60 -8.97 6.47 -6.34
N ALA A 61 -7.73 6.92 -6.20
CA ALA A 61 -6.77 6.33 -5.27
C ALA A 61 -7.25 6.46 -3.82
N CYS A 62 -7.79 7.61 -3.43
CA CYS A 62 -8.35 7.84 -2.10
C CYS A 62 -9.54 6.92 -1.81
N GLU A 63 -10.44 6.70 -2.78
CA GLU A 63 -11.59 5.81 -2.64
C GLU A 63 -11.15 4.35 -2.43
N LEU A 64 -10.28 3.83 -3.31
CA LEU A 64 -9.77 2.46 -3.21
C LEU A 64 -9.02 2.20 -1.90
N GLN A 65 -8.28 3.18 -1.42
CA GLN A 65 -7.54 3.06 -0.17
C GLN A 65 -8.45 3.15 1.04
N ALA A 66 -9.51 3.95 0.98
CA ALA A 66 -10.52 3.98 2.03
C ALA A 66 -11.22 2.62 2.17
N GLU A 67 -11.56 1.95 1.06
CA GLU A 67 -12.11 0.59 1.06
C GLU A 67 -11.12 -0.40 1.69
N MET A 68 -9.85 -0.37 1.27
CA MET A 68 -8.79 -1.21 1.85
C MET A 68 -8.67 -1.02 3.37
N PHE A 69 -8.74 0.20 3.85
CA PHE A 69 -8.67 0.49 5.29
C PHE A 69 -9.87 -0.05 6.05
N CYS A 70 -11.08 -0.01 5.44
CA CYS A 70 -12.26 -0.60 6.04
C CYS A 70 -12.12 -2.12 6.20
N GLU A 71 -11.61 -2.81 5.17
CA GLU A 71 -11.36 -4.25 5.20
C GLU A 71 -10.30 -4.63 6.25
N VAL A 72 -9.22 -3.87 6.33
CA VAL A 72 -8.16 -4.08 7.34
C VAL A 72 -8.69 -3.85 8.75
N ALA A 73 -9.55 -2.86 8.95
CA ALA A 73 -10.17 -2.59 10.25
C ALA A 73 -11.06 -3.76 10.71
N ALA A 74 -11.74 -4.43 9.78
CA ALA A 74 -12.60 -5.58 10.06
C ALA A 74 -11.81 -6.83 10.51
N THR A 75 -10.51 -6.92 10.20
CA THR A 75 -9.68 -8.11 10.51
C THR A 75 -9.01 -8.12 11.90
N GLY A 76 -9.26 -7.14 12.76
CA GLY A 76 -8.74 -7.18 14.14
C GLY A 76 -8.05 -5.90 14.62
N GLY A 77 -8.10 -4.88 13.81
CA GLY A 77 -7.65 -3.53 14.18
C GLY A 77 -6.14 -3.34 14.08
N LEU A 78 -5.77 -2.45 13.18
CA LEU A 78 -4.43 -1.89 13.07
C LEU A 78 -4.44 -0.44 13.54
N ASP A 79 -3.33 0.00 14.10
CA ASP A 79 -3.02 1.42 14.20
C ASP A 79 -2.27 1.83 12.93
N MET A 80 -2.78 2.83 12.23
CA MET A 80 -2.23 3.29 10.97
C MET A 80 -1.70 4.70 11.09
N GLN A 81 -0.57 4.96 10.47
CA GLN A 81 -0.01 6.29 10.32
C GLN A 81 0.06 6.62 8.85
N LEU A 82 -0.59 7.72 8.46
CA LEU A 82 -0.50 8.24 7.11
C LEU A 82 0.72 9.13 6.98
N VAL A 83 1.58 8.82 6.02
CA VAL A 83 2.72 9.63 5.63
C VAL A 83 2.52 10.07 4.18
N PHE A 84 2.79 11.31 3.85
CA PHE A 84 2.79 11.75 2.46
C PHE A 84 3.91 12.74 2.20
N TYR A 85 4.35 12.79 0.97
CA TYR A 85 5.27 13.82 0.52
C TYR A 85 4.74 14.51 -0.74
N ARG A 86 5.14 15.78 -0.90
CA ARG A 86 4.87 16.62 -2.07
C ARG A 86 5.82 17.80 -2.09
N GLY A 87 5.82 18.54 -3.19
CA GLY A 87 6.69 19.72 -3.31
C GLY A 87 8.18 19.36 -3.23
N LEU A 88 8.99 20.35 -2.93
CA LEU A 88 10.45 20.24 -2.88
C LEU A 88 11.00 19.98 -1.47
N GLY A 89 10.31 19.21 -0.65
CA GLY A 89 10.83 18.90 0.69
C GLY A 89 9.77 18.67 1.74
N GLU A 90 8.50 18.76 1.39
CA GLU A 90 7.41 18.50 2.32
C GLU A 90 7.17 16.99 2.43
N CYS A 91 7.51 16.44 3.59
CA CYS A 91 7.15 15.08 3.98
C CYS A 91 6.51 15.16 5.37
N ARG A 92 5.27 14.75 5.48
CA ARG A 92 4.46 14.86 6.71
C ARG A 92 3.89 13.53 7.11
N ALA A 93 3.75 13.34 8.42
CA ALA A 93 3.09 12.19 9.03
C ALA A 93 1.89 12.62 9.86
N SER A 94 0.82 11.85 9.82
CA SER A 94 -0.29 11.97 10.74
C SER A 94 0.09 11.43 12.13
N ARG A 95 -0.80 11.63 13.11
CA ARG A 95 -0.78 10.80 14.33
C ARG A 95 -1.14 9.35 13.94
N TRP A 96 -0.87 8.42 14.84
CA TRP A 96 -1.39 7.06 14.75
C TRP A 96 -2.90 7.06 14.88
N ILE A 97 -3.60 6.42 13.96
CA ILE A 97 -5.06 6.44 13.80
C ILE A 97 -5.54 4.99 13.81
N SER A 98 -6.50 4.70 14.70
CA SER A 98 -7.10 3.37 14.84
C SER A 98 -8.44 3.28 14.09
N ASP A 99 -8.99 4.39 13.66
CA ASP A 99 -10.26 4.51 12.97
C ASP A 99 -10.05 4.73 11.46
N SER A 100 -10.53 3.78 10.65
CA SER A 100 -10.41 3.82 9.20
C SER A 100 -11.13 5.01 8.57
N ALA A 101 -12.27 5.43 9.12
CA ALA A 101 -13.00 6.59 8.61
C ALA A 101 -12.23 7.89 8.86
N GLN A 102 -11.56 8.02 10.00
CA GLN A 102 -10.69 9.14 10.28
C GLN A 102 -9.46 9.16 9.35
N LEU A 103 -8.91 8.01 9.02
CA LEU A 103 -7.79 7.90 8.08
C LEU A 103 -8.21 8.34 6.68
N ALA A 104 -9.33 7.83 6.17
CA ALA A 104 -9.91 8.23 4.89
C ALA A 104 -10.17 9.74 4.83
N LYS A 105 -10.76 10.32 5.88
CA LYS A 105 -10.97 11.77 6.01
C LYS A 105 -9.65 12.56 6.03
N THR A 106 -8.59 12.01 6.59
CA THR A 106 -7.27 12.65 6.59
C THR A 106 -6.69 12.65 5.19
N MET A 107 -6.80 11.53 4.46
CA MET A 107 -6.36 11.41 3.07
C MET A 107 -7.09 12.39 2.13
N SER A 108 -8.40 12.51 2.23
CA SER A 108 -9.19 13.39 1.36
C SER A 108 -8.85 14.89 1.50
N ARG A 109 -8.08 15.28 2.52
CA ARG A 109 -7.62 16.66 2.72
C ARG A 109 -6.23 16.92 2.12
N ILE A 110 -5.55 15.88 1.69
CA ILE A 110 -4.25 16.02 1.05
C ILE A 110 -4.49 16.47 -0.40
N MET A 111 -3.85 17.54 -0.78
CA MET A 111 -3.84 18.02 -2.18
C MET A 111 -2.48 17.72 -2.77
N CYS A 112 -2.46 17.26 -4.02
CA CYS A 112 -1.24 17.08 -4.78
C CYS A 112 -0.56 18.43 -5.04
N ASN A 113 0.77 18.43 -5.08
CA ASN A 113 1.57 19.61 -5.40
C ASN A 113 2.81 19.18 -6.19
N ALA A 114 3.19 19.95 -7.21
CA ALA A 114 4.39 19.66 -7.99
C ALA A 114 5.62 19.53 -7.08
N GLY A 115 6.47 18.56 -7.37
CA GLY A 115 7.65 18.29 -6.56
C GLY A 115 8.41 17.06 -7.01
N GLU A 116 9.32 16.62 -6.17
CA GLU A 116 10.18 15.46 -6.36
C GLU A 116 9.77 14.32 -5.44
N THR A 117 10.19 13.10 -5.76
CA THR A 117 10.03 11.95 -4.88
C THR A 117 10.85 12.13 -3.60
N GLN A 118 10.34 11.65 -2.47
CA GLN A 118 10.99 11.78 -1.16
C GLN A 118 10.86 10.48 -0.36
N ILE A 119 11.09 9.36 -1.05
CA ILE A 119 10.96 7.99 -0.50
C ILE A 119 11.96 7.80 0.65
N GLU A 120 13.18 8.30 0.51
CA GLU A 120 14.20 8.25 1.56
C GLU A 120 13.69 8.85 2.88
N LYS A 121 12.99 9.98 2.83
CA LYS A 121 12.41 10.60 4.04
C LYS A 121 11.32 9.72 4.66
N VAL A 122 10.52 9.02 3.85
CA VAL A 122 9.53 8.05 4.33
C VAL A 122 10.21 6.90 5.07
N LEU A 123 11.28 6.35 4.50
CA LEU A 123 12.05 5.27 5.12
C LEU A 123 12.68 5.72 6.45
N ILE A 124 13.34 6.87 6.46
CA ILE A 124 13.93 7.45 7.68
C ILE A 124 12.87 7.68 8.76
N HIS A 125 11.70 8.19 8.37
CA HIS A 125 10.58 8.39 9.29
C HIS A 125 10.11 7.06 9.87
N THR A 126 9.88 6.07 9.03
CA THR A 126 9.44 4.73 9.45
C THR A 126 10.43 4.08 10.41
N LYS A 127 11.74 4.19 10.13
CA LYS A 127 12.80 3.71 11.05
C LYS A 127 12.76 4.41 12.41
N LYS A 128 12.48 5.71 12.46
CA LYS A 128 12.33 6.46 13.72
C LYS A 128 11.13 5.95 14.51
N GLU A 129 9.99 5.75 13.86
CA GLU A 129 8.80 5.20 14.50
C GLU A 129 9.03 3.78 15.01
N ALA A 130 9.70 2.93 14.20
CA ALA A 130 10.01 1.54 14.56
C ALA A 130 10.96 1.43 15.78
N LYS A 131 11.83 2.42 16.01
CA LYS A 131 12.67 2.48 17.21
C LYS A 131 11.88 2.80 18.49
N LEU A 132 10.76 3.49 18.36
CA LEU A 132 9.90 3.81 19.51
C LEU A 132 8.97 2.64 19.83
N PHE A 133 8.31 2.09 18.80
CA PHE A 133 7.41 0.95 18.92
C PHE A 133 7.44 0.15 17.61
N PRO A 134 7.35 -1.19 17.66
CA PRO A 134 7.39 -2.03 16.47
C PRO A 134 6.39 -1.58 15.40
N VAL A 135 6.87 -1.40 14.18
CA VAL A 135 6.08 -1.19 12.98
C VAL A 135 6.02 -2.51 12.22
N SER A 136 4.81 -3.01 11.99
CA SER A 136 4.59 -4.32 11.35
C SER A 136 4.83 -4.29 9.85
N ALA A 137 4.48 -3.17 9.20
CA ALA A 137 4.68 -2.98 7.78
C ALA A 137 4.72 -1.50 7.39
N LEU A 138 5.39 -1.23 6.27
CA LEU A 138 5.30 0.01 5.51
C LEU A 138 4.71 -0.34 4.14
N VAL A 139 3.60 0.29 3.79
CA VAL A 139 3.03 0.25 2.43
C VAL A 139 3.27 1.60 1.79
N PHE A 140 3.90 1.59 0.62
CA PHE A 140 4.18 2.79 -0.15
C PHE A 140 3.43 2.77 -1.48
N VAL A 141 2.79 3.87 -1.82
CA VAL A 141 2.05 4.05 -3.08
C VAL A 141 2.59 5.29 -3.80
N GLY A 142 3.20 5.07 -4.94
CA GLY A 142 3.76 6.11 -5.81
C GLY A 142 3.84 5.65 -7.26
N ASP A 143 4.13 6.55 -8.17
CA ASP A 143 4.24 6.30 -9.61
C ASP A 143 5.65 6.56 -10.17
N ALA A 144 6.53 7.13 -9.38
CA ALA A 144 7.90 7.42 -9.77
C ALA A 144 8.90 7.18 -8.62
N MET A 145 10.16 7.02 -8.98
CA MET A 145 11.29 6.95 -8.05
C MET A 145 12.46 7.70 -8.71
N GLU A 146 12.76 8.87 -8.18
CA GLU A 146 13.83 9.73 -8.70
C GLU A 146 15.12 9.62 -7.87
N GLU A 147 15.02 9.06 -6.66
CA GLU A 147 16.15 8.85 -5.76
C GLU A 147 16.99 7.66 -6.20
N SER A 148 18.26 7.66 -5.75
CA SER A 148 19.16 6.54 -5.98
C SER A 148 18.67 5.25 -5.34
N PRO A 149 18.52 4.14 -6.09
CA PRO A 149 18.14 2.85 -5.53
C PRO A 149 19.06 2.39 -4.41
N ASP A 150 20.36 2.63 -4.52
CA ASP A 150 21.35 2.22 -3.50
C ASP A 150 21.14 2.97 -2.18
N ALA A 151 20.80 4.27 -2.25
CA ALA A 151 20.46 5.06 -1.07
C ALA A 151 19.18 4.54 -0.40
N LEU A 152 18.14 4.24 -1.17
CA LEU A 152 16.91 3.69 -0.65
C LEU A 152 17.09 2.31 -0.03
N ILE A 153 17.87 1.43 -0.66
CA ILE A 153 18.22 0.11 -0.11
C ILE A 153 18.98 0.25 1.20
N HIS A 154 19.92 1.19 1.28
CA HIS A 154 20.65 1.47 2.52
C HIS A 154 19.71 1.90 3.64
N GLU A 155 18.76 2.76 3.36
CA GLU A 155 17.77 3.21 4.35
C GLU A 155 16.74 2.13 4.68
N ALA A 156 16.43 1.21 3.79
CA ALA A 156 15.46 0.14 4.04
C ALA A 156 16.00 -0.98 4.96
N ASN A 157 17.33 -1.13 5.08
CA ASN A 157 18.02 -2.10 5.94
C ASN A 157 18.37 -1.49 7.31
#